data_87db31495c54cf8e365235762c9000fb
#
_entry.id   87db31495c54cf8e365235762c9000fb
#
_cell.length_a   1.000
_cell.length_b   1.000
_cell.length_c   1.000
_cell.angle_alpha   90.00
_cell.angle_beta   90.00
_cell.angle_gamma   90.00
#
_symmetry.space_group_name_H-M   'P 1'
#
loop_
_entity.id
_entity.type
_entity.pdbx_description
1 polymer ?
#
loop_
_entity_poly.entity_id
_entity_poly.type
_entity_poly.pdbx_seq_one_letter_code
_entity_poly.pdbx_strand_id
1 'polypeptide(L)'
;MDSSTLKPWQEISEGGVVHDRDSLYARFEKVGDPRHAHGKRYRLTTLLMIIFLAKLCGKDRPGEIADWAKNHAEELSELLKLKRNWMPHHNTIRRVFQDILDEAEFDRMAQEYSQQEQTGAGDVLSMDGKALRGTRIAGQEGSNYVLSIYNVTEQQVVAQAAVEGKENEIVAAPRALKEVSLAGKIVTGDALHTQRAISAQIVERGGHYLWPVKENQPRLYEDIQRLFAPDKPKPGFGKITTDFLSASKVNLGHGRLEKRSIQTSSLLNDYVDWPGIGQVYRLERKFSWIRQGKVYKTSCETEYGITSLCRDQASPAKVLRIRRQHWLIETGLHYRRDVTFHEDATRMTIGPAGRILATVHNLILSLIKRAGYVNAAQARRYFEGHIDAAFSLLTMVKSRS
;
A
#
# COMPACT_ATOMS: atom_id res chain seq x y z
N MET A 1 1.32 36.47 -16.48
CA MET A 1 1.65 35.52 -17.57
C MET A 1 0.47 35.48 -18.49
N ASP A 2 0.71 35.67 -19.75
CA ASP A 2 -0.35 35.65 -20.78
C ASP A 2 -0.84 34.20 -20.97
N SER A 3 -2.16 33.97 -21.02
CA SER A 3 -2.76 32.66 -21.18
C SER A 3 -2.37 31.95 -22.48
N SER A 4 -1.74 32.66 -23.40
CA SER A 4 -1.28 32.16 -24.72
C SER A 4 -0.06 31.21 -24.64
N THR A 5 0.61 31.09 -23.48
CA THR A 5 1.79 30.24 -23.30
C THR A 5 1.49 28.89 -22.58
N LEU A 6 0.24 28.67 -22.17
CA LEU A 6 -0.15 27.44 -21.50
C LEU A 6 -0.36 26.30 -22.51
N LYS A 7 0.06 25.08 -22.11
CA LYS A 7 -0.29 23.87 -22.84
C LYS A 7 -1.77 23.55 -22.64
N PRO A 8 -2.43 22.82 -23.56
CA PRO A 8 -3.88 22.54 -23.49
C PRO A 8 -4.36 21.84 -22.19
N TRP A 9 -3.46 21.16 -21.50
CA TRP A 9 -3.73 20.44 -20.23
C TRP A 9 -3.31 21.21 -18.98
N GLN A 10 -2.82 22.45 -19.12
CA GLN A 10 -2.42 23.31 -18.02
C GLN A 10 -3.50 24.33 -17.68
N GLU A 11 -3.55 24.68 -16.41
CA GLU A 11 -4.41 25.71 -15.84
C GLU A 11 -3.61 26.62 -14.92
N ILE A 12 -4.14 27.81 -14.69
CA ILE A 12 -3.63 28.73 -13.67
C ILE A 12 -4.62 28.72 -12.52
N SER A 13 -4.15 28.40 -11.32
CA SER A 13 -4.97 28.47 -10.12
C SER A 13 -5.35 29.91 -9.81
N GLU A 14 -6.37 30.11 -8.96
CA GLU A 14 -6.71 31.44 -8.43
C GLU A 14 -5.53 32.11 -7.69
N GLY A 15 -4.57 31.32 -7.20
CA GLY A 15 -3.33 31.79 -6.59
C GLY A 15 -2.24 32.15 -7.58
N GLY A 16 -2.44 31.93 -8.91
CA GLY A 16 -1.45 32.20 -9.93
C GLY A 16 -0.43 31.08 -10.18
N VAL A 17 -0.60 29.91 -9.58
CA VAL A 17 0.25 28.74 -9.80
C VAL A 17 -0.18 28.04 -11.08
N VAL A 18 0.77 27.78 -11.98
CA VAL A 18 0.54 26.96 -13.19
C VAL A 18 0.64 25.49 -12.82
N HIS A 19 -0.35 24.71 -13.18
CA HIS A 19 -0.39 23.29 -12.90
C HIS A 19 -1.14 22.50 -13.99
N ASP A 20 -0.89 21.20 -14.08
CA ASP A 20 -1.67 20.31 -14.94
C ASP A 20 -3.02 19.97 -14.27
N ARG A 21 -4.08 19.82 -15.07
CA ARG A 21 -5.47 19.55 -14.59
C ARG A 21 -5.60 18.29 -13.74
N ASP A 22 -4.77 17.28 -14.02
CA ASP A 22 -4.75 16.00 -13.33
C ASP A 22 -3.65 15.92 -12.25
N SER A 23 -2.96 17.03 -11.96
CA SER A 23 -1.93 17.08 -10.93
C SER A 23 -2.49 16.94 -9.51
N LEU A 24 -1.62 16.60 -8.56
CA LEU A 24 -2.01 16.55 -7.16
C LEU A 24 -2.38 17.97 -6.64
N TYR A 25 -1.74 19.00 -7.16
CA TYR A 25 -2.11 20.39 -6.88
C TYR A 25 -3.58 20.67 -7.23
N ALA A 26 -4.02 20.29 -8.42
CA ALA A 26 -5.41 20.44 -8.86
C ALA A 26 -6.41 19.68 -7.98
N ARG A 27 -5.99 18.54 -7.41
CA ARG A 27 -6.79 17.81 -6.43
C ARG A 27 -6.89 18.53 -5.10
N PHE A 28 -5.79 19.15 -4.63
CA PHE A 28 -5.80 19.95 -3.41
C PHE A 28 -6.72 21.16 -3.49
N GLU A 29 -6.88 21.77 -4.66
CA GLU A 29 -7.81 22.88 -4.85
C GLU A 29 -9.27 22.51 -4.66
N LYS A 30 -9.60 21.22 -4.83
CA LYS A 30 -10.96 20.67 -4.67
C LYS A 30 -11.27 20.19 -3.26
N VAL A 31 -10.26 20.09 -2.37
CA VAL A 31 -10.48 19.68 -0.98
C VAL A 31 -11.20 20.79 -0.22
N GLY A 32 -12.29 20.43 0.45
CA GLY A 32 -13.11 21.35 1.23
C GLY A 32 -12.34 22.02 2.38
N ASP A 33 -12.51 23.32 2.53
CA ASP A 33 -11.92 24.09 3.61
C ASP A 33 -13.00 24.58 4.58
N PRO A 34 -13.24 23.89 5.71
CA PRO A 34 -14.33 24.21 6.65
C PRO A 34 -14.11 25.49 7.45
N ARG A 35 -12.94 26.12 7.36
CA ARG A 35 -12.61 27.30 8.13
C ARG A 35 -13.41 28.53 7.66
N HIS A 36 -13.82 29.38 8.61
CA HIS A 36 -14.44 30.67 8.31
C HIS A 36 -13.46 31.63 7.59
N ALA A 37 -13.99 32.48 6.70
CA ALA A 37 -13.22 33.40 5.87
C ALA A 37 -12.23 34.26 6.67
N HIS A 38 -12.66 34.80 7.82
CA HIS A 38 -11.82 35.64 8.70
C HIS A 38 -10.64 34.87 9.35
N GLY A 39 -10.70 33.53 9.41
CA GLY A 39 -9.62 32.68 9.93
C GLY A 39 -8.60 32.19 8.90
N LYS A 40 -8.82 32.46 7.62
CA LYS A 40 -8.01 31.93 6.50
C LYS A 40 -6.84 32.85 6.14
N ARG A 41 -5.76 32.83 6.95
CA ARG A 41 -4.50 33.50 6.58
C ARG A 41 -3.84 32.85 5.36
N TYR A 42 -3.94 31.53 5.22
CA TYR A 42 -3.42 30.72 4.12
C TYR A 42 -4.54 29.89 3.52
N ARG A 43 -4.59 29.73 2.19
CA ARG A 43 -5.48 28.77 1.52
C ARG A 43 -5.11 27.36 1.97
N LEU A 44 -6.09 26.46 2.02
CA LEU A 44 -5.82 25.05 2.39
C LEU A 44 -4.86 24.41 1.40
N THR A 45 -5.01 24.67 0.10
CA THR A 45 -4.09 24.24 -0.96
C THR A 45 -2.66 24.64 -0.66
N THR A 46 -2.41 25.91 -0.25
CA THR A 46 -1.08 26.38 0.15
C THR A 46 -0.51 25.61 1.33
N LEU A 47 -1.33 25.32 2.35
CA LEU A 47 -0.89 24.54 3.51
C LEU A 47 -0.54 23.11 3.11
N LEU A 48 -1.36 22.48 2.26
CA LEU A 48 -1.09 21.14 1.74
C LEU A 48 0.18 21.11 0.91
N MET A 49 0.39 22.08 0.02
CA MET A 49 1.63 22.20 -0.75
C MET A 49 2.86 22.29 0.13
N ILE A 50 2.85 23.16 1.16
CA ILE A 50 3.97 23.30 2.11
C ILE A 50 4.22 21.97 2.85
N ILE A 51 3.15 21.28 3.30
CA ILE A 51 3.28 19.99 3.99
C ILE A 51 3.91 18.93 3.07
N PHE A 52 3.43 18.81 1.83
CA PHE A 52 3.94 17.80 0.90
C PHE A 52 5.36 18.11 0.44
N LEU A 53 5.70 19.35 0.14
CA LEU A 53 7.06 19.78 -0.19
C LEU A 53 8.03 19.48 0.95
N ALA A 54 7.69 19.91 2.17
CA ALA A 54 8.52 19.65 3.35
C ALA A 54 8.72 18.16 3.60
N LYS A 55 7.68 17.33 3.44
CA LYS A 55 7.79 15.88 3.58
C LYS A 55 8.63 15.24 2.48
N LEU A 56 8.52 15.68 1.23
CA LEU A 56 9.43 15.28 0.16
C LEU A 56 10.87 15.65 0.47
N CYS A 57 11.09 16.80 1.14
CA CYS A 57 12.40 17.29 1.60
C CYS A 57 12.83 16.74 2.98
N GLY A 58 12.19 15.70 3.50
CA GLY A 58 12.67 15.00 4.68
C GLY A 58 12.16 15.51 6.02
N LYS A 59 11.17 16.40 6.05
CA LYS A 59 10.60 16.95 7.31
C LYS A 59 9.29 16.25 7.64
N ASP A 60 9.23 15.60 8.79
CA ASP A 60 8.11 14.72 9.11
C ASP A 60 7.16 15.30 10.17
N ARG A 61 7.68 16.10 11.11
CA ARG A 61 6.92 16.64 12.22
C ARG A 61 6.40 18.05 11.92
N PRO A 62 5.25 18.48 12.47
CA PRO A 62 4.72 19.82 12.26
C PRO A 62 5.71 20.96 12.58
N GLY A 63 6.55 20.79 13.61
CA GLY A 63 7.62 21.73 13.94
C GLY A 63 8.68 21.82 12.84
N GLU A 64 9.19 20.67 12.41
CA GLU A 64 10.19 20.56 11.35
C GLU A 64 9.68 21.16 10.03
N ILE A 65 8.40 20.88 9.69
CA ILE A 65 7.74 21.46 8.50
C ILE A 65 7.68 22.98 8.58
N ALA A 66 7.27 23.53 9.74
CA ALA A 66 7.14 24.97 9.93
C ALA A 66 8.51 25.68 9.90
N ASP A 67 9.52 25.10 10.52
CA ASP A 67 10.87 25.68 10.53
C ASP A 67 11.53 25.59 9.15
N TRP A 68 11.37 24.45 8.45
CA TRP A 68 11.80 24.32 7.06
C TRP A 68 11.13 25.34 6.15
N ALA A 69 9.80 25.52 6.26
CA ALA A 69 9.09 26.49 5.46
C ALA A 69 9.58 27.94 5.72
N LYS A 70 9.88 28.29 6.97
CA LYS A 70 10.47 29.62 7.29
C LYS A 70 11.85 29.81 6.66
N ASN A 71 12.70 28.79 6.70
CA ASN A 71 14.04 28.85 6.12
C ASN A 71 14.03 28.96 4.58
N HIS A 72 12.94 28.52 3.93
CA HIS A 72 12.76 28.59 2.47
C HIS A 72 11.63 29.57 2.07
N ALA A 73 11.36 30.58 2.92
CA ALA A 73 10.20 31.43 2.76
C ALA A 73 10.19 32.21 1.44
N GLU A 74 11.33 32.69 0.96
CA GLU A 74 11.46 33.40 -0.32
C GLU A 74 11.15 32.47 -1.49
N GLU A 75 11.83 31.34 -1.57
CA GLU A 75 11.63 30.33 -2.61
C GLU A 75 10.18 29.78 -2.65
N LEU A 76 9.63 29.44 -1.49
CA LEU A 76 8.24 28.99 -1.39
C LEU A 76 7.23 30.06 -1.79
N SER A 77 7.51 31.32 -1.46
CA SER A 77 6.64 32.43 -1.85
C SER A 77 6.67 32.68 -3.35
N GLU A 78 7.81 32.50 -3.99
CA GLU A 78 7.93 32.57 -5.44
C GLU A 78 7.21 31.42 -6.13
N LEU A 79 7.44 30.17 -5.71
CA LEU A 79 6.82 28.96 -6.27
C LEU A 79 5.29 28.97 -6.09
N LEU A 80 4.81 29.31 -4.91
CA LEU A 80 3.38 29.31 -4.54
C LEU A 80 2.67 30.64 -4.84
N LYS A 81 3.38 31.60 -5.44
CA LYS A 81 2.85 32.94 -5.80
C LYS A 81 2.24 33.70 -4.60
N LEU A 82 2.88 33.59 -3.44
CA LEU A 82 2.40 34.23 -2.22
C LEU A 82 2.68 35.72 -2.23
N LYS A 83 1.75 36.55 -1.73
CA LYS A 83 1.91 38.01 -1.65
C LYS A 83 2.92 38.44 -0.57
N ARG A 84 3.26 37.57 0.36
CA ARG A 84 4.14 37.84 1.51
C ARG A 84 4.94 36.62 1.86
N ASN A 85 6.19 36.78 2.31
CA ASN A 85 7.08 35.68 2.72
C ASN A 85 6.76 35.17 4.14
N TRP A 86 5.50 35.19 4.55
CA TRP A 86 5.09 34.66 5.84
C TRP A 86 4.76 33.17 5.68
N MET A 87 5.27 32.35 6.63
CA MET A 87 5.05 30.93 6.62
C MET A 87 4.20 30.49 7.83
N PRO A 88 3.45 29.39 7.69
CA PRO A 88 2.55 28.93 8.73
C PRO A 88 3.31 28.48 9.99
N HIS A 89 2.74 28.78 11.14
CA HIS A 89 3.23 28.28 12.42
C HIS A 89 2.94 26.77 12.57
N HIS A 90 3.75 26.04 13.36
CA HIS A 90 3.58 24.58 13.53
C HIS A 90 2.19 24.20 14.05
N ASN A 91 1.53 25.05 14.85
CA ASN A 91 0.15 24.81 15.27
C ASN A 91 -0.84 24.84 14.10
N THR A 92 -0.59 25.70 13.10
CA THR A 92 -1.42 25.71 11.87
C THR A 92 -1.24 24.41 11.11
N ILE A 93 -0.01 23.94 10.95
CA ILE A 93 0.27 22.64 10.31
C ILE A 93 -0.40 21.49 11.09
N ARG A 94 -0.29 21.47 12.43
CA ARG A 94 -0.95 20.47 13.27
C ARG A 94 -2.46 20.46 13.08
N ARG A 95 -3.09 21.63 13.05
CA ARG A 95 -4.55 21.75 12.88
C ARG A 95 -5.02 21.28 11.51
N VAL A 96 -4.20 21.33 10.46
CA VAL A 96 -4.55 20.74 9.16
C VAL A 96 -4.92 19.27 9.32
N PHE A 97 -4.13 18.52 10.07
CA PHE A 97 -4.35 17.09 10.30
C PHE A 97 -5.45 16.78 11.33
N GLN A 98 -5.63 17.65 12.33
CA GLN A 98 -6.51 17.39 13.47
C GLN A 98 -7.94 17.87 13.26
N ASP A 99 -8.09 19.05 12.64
CA ASP A 99 -9.34 19.80 12.70
C ASP A 99 -9.84 20.28 11.31
N ILE A 100 -8.96 20.36 10.30
CA ILE A 100 -9.31 21.03 9.04
C ILE A 100 -9.65 20.03 7.94
N LEU A 101 -8.83 18.98 7.76
CA LEU A 101 -9.11 17.97 6.74
C LEU A 101 -10.21 17.02 7.21
N ASP A 102 -11.22 16.83 6.36
CA ASP A 102 -12.13 15.70 6.48
C ASP A 102 -11.42 14.44 5.99
N GLU A 103 -11.36 13.42 6.84
CA GLU A 103 -10.63 12.17 6.55
C GLU A 103 -11.20 11.46 5.34
N ALA A 104 -12.53 11.30 5.28
CA ALA A 104 -13.17 10.55 4.20
C ALA A 104 -13.04 11.25 2.85
N GLU A 105 -13.15 12.58 2.83
CA GLU A 105 -12.92 13.39 1.62
C GLU A 105 -11.48 13.30 1.15
N PHE A 106 -10.51 13.42 2.07
CA PHE A 106 -9.09 13.39 1.74
C PHE A 106 -8.64 12.01 1.26
N ASP A 107 -9.13 10.94 1.88
CA ASP A 107 -8.87 9.56 1.44
C ASP A 107 -9.46 9.29 0.06
N ARG A 108 -10.69 9.74 -0.20
CA ARG A 108 -11.32 9.62 -1.52
C ARG A 108 -10.52 10.35 -2.60
N MET A 109 -10.12 11.58 -2.34
CA MET A 109 -9.26 12.36 -3.23
C MET A 109 -7.94 11.62 -3.54
N ALA A 110 -7.30 11.04 -2.52
CA ALA A 110 -6.06 10.30 -2.67
C ALA A 110 -6.25 9.02 -3.48
N GLN A 111 -7.35 8.29 -3.27
CA GLN A 111 -7.71 7.09 -4.03
C GLN A 111 -7.98 7.43 -5.51
N GLU A 112 -8.78 8.44 -5.79
CA GLU A 112 -9.06 8.90 -7.14
C GLU A 112 -7.77 9.30 -7.87
N TYR A 113 -6.87 10.02 -7.19
CA TYR A 113 -5.56 10.38 -7.76
C TYR A 113 -4.72 9.13 -8.07
N SER A 114 -4.64 8.16 -7.14
CA SER A 114 -3.89 6.91 -7.33
C SER A 114 -4.49 6.03 -8.43
N GLN A 115 -5.82 6.02 -8.60
CA GLN A 115 -6.50 5.21 -9.61
C GLN A 115 -6.32 5.76 -11.04
N GLN A 116 -6.18 7.06 -11.21
CA GLN A 116 -5.92 7.66 -12.54
C GLN A 116 -4.57 7.22 -13.13
N GLU A 117 -3.63 6.88 -12.27
CA GLU A 117 -2.28 6.47 -12.64
C GLU A 117 -2.16 4.94 -12.89
N GLN A 118 -3.23 4.16 -12.69
CA GLN A 118 -3.19 2.71 -12.88
C GLN A 118 -3.28 2.33 -14.36
N THR A 119 -2.29 1.58 -14.84
CA THR A 119 -2.14 1.26 -16.26
C THR A 119 -2.37 -0.21 -16.64
N GLY A 120 -2.63 -1.14 -15.70
CA GLY A 120 -2.53 -2.55 -16.03
C GLY A 120 -3.63 -3.49 -15.55
N ALA A 121 -4.01 -4.41 -16.44
CA ALA A 121 -4.69 -5.64 -16.09
C ALA A 121 -3.69 -6.70 -15.58
N GLY A 122 -4.10 -7.57 -14.67
CA GLY A 122 -3.25 -8.65 -14.15
C GLY A 122 -2.40 -8.28 -12.93
N ASP A 123 -2.59 -7.12 -12.36
CA ASP A 123 -1.88 -6.64 -11.19
C ASP A 123 -2.20 -7.44 -9.93
N VAL A 124 -1.17 -7.62 -9.11
CA VAL A 124 -1.31 -8.19 -7.77
C VAL A 124 -1.59 -7.07 -6.78
N LEU A 125 -2.70 -7.20 -6.09
CA LEU A 125 -3.13 -6.32 -5.01
C LEU A 125 -2.87 -7.01 -3.68
N SER A 126 -1.94 -6.48 -2.90
CA SER A 126 -1.66 -6.99 -1.55
C SER A 126 -2.50 -6.24 -0.53
N MET A 127 -3.21 -6.97 0.31
CA MET A 127 -4.06 -6.43 1.38
C MET A 127 -3.43 -6.76 2.73
N ASP A 128 -3.20 -5.74 3.56
CA ASP A 128 -2.62 -5.90 4.89
C ASP A 128 -2.96 -4.73 5.79
N GLY A 129 -3.06 -5.00 7.09
CA GLY A 129 -3.40 -4.03 8.10
C GLY A 129 -2.17 -3.52 8.86
N LYS A 130 -2.15 -2.22 9.13
CA LYS A 130 -1.10 -1.58 9.93
C LYS A 130 -1.65 -0.86 11.14
N ALA A 131 -1.12 -1.19 12.32
CA ALA A 131 -1.35 -0.43 13.54
C ALA A 131 -0.61 0.92 13.47
N LEU A 132 -1.32 2.02 13.67
CA LEU A 132 -0.77 3.36 13.77
C LEU A 132 -0.32 3.61 15.23
N ARG A 133 0.84 3.09 15.63
CA ARG A 133 1.30 3.10 17.02
C ARG A 133 1.53 4.51 17.56
N GLY A 134 1.92 5.45 16.71
CA GLY A 134 2.08 6.87 17.04
C GLY A 134 0.78 7.58 17.46
N THR A 135 -0.39 6.94 17.25
CA THR A 135 -1.71 7.48 17.63
C THR A 135 -2.23 6.97 18.97
N ARG A 136 -1.48 6.12 19.67
CA ARG A 136 -1.91 5.57 20.96
C ARG A 136 -1.95 6.65 22.03
N ILE A 137 -3.07 6.70 22.77
CA ILE A 137 -3.24 7.51 23.97
C ILE A 137 -3.02 6.59 25.17
N ALA A 138 -2.16 7.02 26.09
CA ALA A 138 -1.92 6.25 27.33
C ALA A 138 -3.23 6.07 28.10
N GLY A 139 -3.56 4.82 28.46
CA GLY A 139 -4.78 4.46 29.18
C GLY A 139 -6.01 4.19 28.32
N GLN A 140 -5.93 4.30 26.99
CA GLN A 140 -6.98 3.81 26.09
C GLN A 140 -6.61 2.45 25.49
N GLU A 141 -7.54 1.50 25.56
CA GLU A 141 -7.41 0.24 24.84
C GLU A 141 -7.67 0.47 23.37
N GLY A 142 -6.77 -0.04 22.53
CA GLY A 142 -6.88 0.01 21.07
C GLY A 142 -5.82 0.94 20.44
N SER A 143 -5.42 0.58 19.24
CA SER A 143 -4.66 1.46 18.35
C SER A 143 -5.51 1.67 17.11
N ASN A 144 -5.40 2.85 16.50
CA ASN A 144 -5.96 3.04 15.17
C ASN A 144 -5.27 2.07 14.21
N TYR A 145 -6.06 1.30 13.49
CA TYR A 145 -5.59 0.41 12.44
C TYR A 145 -6.08 0.91 11.09
N VAL A 146 -5.26 0.76 10.08
CA VAL A 146 -5.63 1.04 8.70
C VAL A 146 -5.32 -0.17 7.86
N LEU A 147 -6.34 -0.72 7.21
CA LEU A 147 -6.19 -1.73 6.18
C LEU A 147 -5.86 -1.04 4.87
N SER A 148 -4.77 -1.45 4.22
CA SER A 148 -4.35 -0.91 2.93
C SER A 148 -4.44 -1.96 1.84
N ILE A 149 -4.88 -1.56 0.64
CA ILE A 149 -4.76 -2.34 -0.59
C ILE A 149 -3.66 -1.70 -1.43
N TYR A 150 -2.59 -2.47 -1.62
CA TYR A 150 -1.36 -2.02 -2.27
C TYR A 150 -1.18 -2.70 -3.63
N ASN A 151 -1.14 -1.91 -4.69
CA ASN A 151 -0.76 -2.42 -6.01
C ASN A 151 0.74 -2.66 -6.02
N VAL A 152 1.11 -3.93 -6.17
CA VAL A 152 2.51 -4.37 -6.09
C VAL A 152 3.32 -3.91 -7.30
N THR A 153 2.71 -3.85 -8.47
CA THR A 153 3.38 -3.44 -9.71
C THR A 153 3.66 -1.94 -9.70
N GLU A 154 2.64 -1.16 -9.41
CA GLU A 154 2.74 0.31 -9.37
C GLU A 154 3.39 0.82 -8.07
N GLN A 155 3.50 -0.04 -7.05
CA GLN A 155 4.05 0.30 -5.72
C GLN A 155 3.33 1.48 -5.05
N GLN A 156 1.99 1.47 -5.12
CA GLN A 156 1.14 2.51 -4.54
C GLN A 156 -0.08 1.91 -3.82
N VAL A 157 -0.58 2.63 -2.83
CA VAL A 157 -1.84 2.30 -2.17
C VAL A 157 -2.99 2.75 -3.06
N VAL A 158 -3.90 1.83 -3.37
CA VAL A 158 -5.04 2.07 -4.26
C VAL A 158 -6.36 2.22 -3.52
N ALA A 159 -6.42 1.72 -2.29
CA ALA A 159 -7.50 1.96 -1.35
C ALA A 159 -7.00 1.73 0.08
N GLN A 160 -7.67 2.37 1.03
CA GLN A 160 -7.49 2.08 2.44
C GLN A 160 -8.83 2.17 3.17
N ALA A 161 -8.94 1.48 4.30
CA ALA A 161 -10.10 1.57 5.18
C ALA A 161 -9.63 1.61 6.64
N ALA A 162 -10.25 2.50 7.42
CA ALA A 162 -10.06 2.49 8.86
C ALA A 162 -10.67 1.21 9.46
N VAL A 163 -9.96 0.62 10.44
CA VAL A 163 -10.48 -0.46 11.27
C VAL A 163 -10.93 0.19 12.58
N GLU A 164 -12.23 0.27 12.79
CA GLU A 164 -12.81 1.06 13.86
C GLU A 164 -13.04 0.25 15.15
N GLY A 165 -12.65 0.83 16.28
CA GLY A 165 -12.97 0.31 17.60
C GLY A 165 -12.55 -1.13 17.85
N LYS A 166 -13.54 -2.03 18.06
CA LYS A 166 -13.34 -3.47 18.26
C LYS A 166 -13.43 -4.28 16.95
N GLU A 167 -13.60 -3.62 15.81
CA GLU A 167 -13.55 -4.29 14.51
C GLU A 167 -12.17 -4.91 14.27
N ASN A 168 -12.14 -5.88 13.36
CA ASN A 168 -10.90 -6.42 12.82
C ASN A 168 -10.80 -6.17 11.32
N GLU A 169 -9.68 -6.50 10.74
CA GLU A 169 -9.42 -6.36 9.31
C GLU A 169 -10.43 -7.12 8.43
N ILE A 170 -11.04 -8.19 8.93
CA ILE A 170 -12.06 -8.98 8.21
C ILE A 170 -13.27 -8.10 7.87
N VAL A 171 -13.67 -7.21 8.78
CA VAL A 171 -14.80 -6.29 8.58
C VAL A 171 -14.43 -5.12 7.68
N ALA A 172 -13.20 -4.62 7.78
CA ALA A 172 -12.71 -3.52 6.97
C ALA A 172 -12.41 -3.92 5.51
N ALA A 173 -11.99 -5.17 5.26
CA ALA A 173 -11.60 -5.65 3.94
C ALA A 173 -12.68 -5.50 2.87
N PRO A 174 -13.96 -5.86 3.09
CA PRO A 174 -15.02 -5.66 2.11
C PRO A 174 -15.25 -4.19 1.75
N ARG A 175 -15.06 -3.27 2.71
CA ARG A 175 -15.18 -1.81 2.48
C ARG A 175 -14.06 -1.33 1.57
N ALA A 176 -12.81 -1.67 1.89
CA ALA A 176 -11.65 -1.30 1.07
C ALA A 176 -11.73 -1.89 -0.35
N LEU A 177 -12.15 -3.15 -0.47
CA LEU A 177 -12.29 -3.81 -1.78
C LEU A 177 -13.38 -3.17 -2.66
N LYS A 178 -14.42 -2.57 -2.09
CA LYS A 178 -15.47 -1.87 -2.88
C LYS A 178 -14.89 -0.70 -3.69
N GLU A 179 -13.89 -0.05 -3.16
CA GLU A 179 -13.28 1.15 -3.75
C GLU A 179 -12.30 0.83 -4.89
N VAL A 180 -12.02 -0.45 -5.18
CA VAL A 180 -11.03 -0.87 -6.19
C VAL A 180 -11.70 -1.64 -7.31
N SER A 181 -11.32 -1.39 -8.55
CA SER A 181 -11.66 -2.26 -9.67
C SER A 181 -10.92 -3.60 -9.53
N LEU A 182 -11.66 -4.71 -9.43
CA LEU A 182 -11.09 -6.05 -9.21
C LEU A 182 -10.98 -6.87 -10.48
N ALA A 183 -11.64 -6.47 -11.57
CA ALA A 183 -11.68 -7.23 -12.83
C ALA A 183 -10.28 -7.57 -13.34
N GLY A 184 -9.99 -8.87 -13.46
CA GLY A 184 -8.70 -9.40 -13.91
C GLY A 184 -7.53 -9.23 -12.92
N LYS A 185 -7.75 -8.69 -11.71
CA LYS A 185 -6.71 -8.49 -10.69
C LYS A 185 -6.66 -9.64 -9.69
N ILE A 186 -5.53 -9.80 -9.03
CA ILE A 186 -5.30 -10.87 -8.07
C ILE A 186 -5.09 -10.27 -6.68
N VAL A 187 -6.02 -10.53 -5.76
CA VAL A 187 -5.92 -10.07 -4.37
C VAL A 187 -5.18 -11.09 -3.53
N THR A 188 -4.21 -10.64 -2.75
CA THR A 188 -3.46 -11.44 -1.78
C THR A 188 -3.57 -10.85 -0.38
N GLY A 189 -3.52 -11.68 0.64
CA GLY A 189 -3.55 -11.27 2.03
C GLY A 189 -2.87 -12.31 2.93
N ASP A 190 -2.91 -12.06 4.22
CA ASP A 190 -2.55 -13.07 5.23
C ASP A 190 -3.69 -14.08 5.46
N ALA A 191 -3.49 -15.04 6.36
CA ALA A 191 -4.49 -16.06 6.65
C ALA A 191 -5.78 -15.49 7.30
N LEU A 192 -5.71 -14.33 7.94
CA LEU A 192 -6.88 -13.66 8.53
C LEU A 192 -7.92 -13.33 7.46
N HIS A 193 -7.46 -12.95 6.26
CA HIS A 193 -8.29 -12.59 5.11
C HIS A 193 -8.85 -13.82 4.35
N THR A 194 -8.48 -15.03 4.75
CA THR A 194 -9.05 -16.27 4.19
C THR A 194 -10.46 -16.46 4.73
N GLN A 195 -11.41 -15.74 4.12
CA GLN A 195 -12.82 -15.72 4.49
C GLN A 195 -13.67 -15.92 3.24
N ARG A 196 -14.75 -16.72 3.39
CA ARG A 196 -15.68 -17.04 2.28
C ARG A 196 -16.30 -15.79 1.67
N ALA A 197 -16.78 -14.86 2.52
CA ALA A 197 -17.42 -13.63 2.07
C ALA A 197 -16.46 -12.74 1.27
N ILE A 198 -15.20 -12.59 1.71
CA ILE A 198 -14.18 -11.82 0.99
C ILE A 198 -13.87 -12.49 -0.36
N SER A 199 -13.71 -13.82 -0.37
CA SER A 199 -13.45 -14.61 -1.59
C SER A 199 -14.59 -14.49 -2.59
N ALA A 200 -15.85 -14.57 -2.15
CA ALA A 200 -17.04 -14.39 -2.98
C ALA A 200 -17.08 -12.99 -3.61
N GLN A 201 -16.91 -11.94 -2.80
CA GLN A 201 -16.90 -10.56 -3.29
C GLN A 201 -15.85 -10.32 -4.38
N ILE A 202 -14.65 -10.92 -4.24
CA ILE A 202 -13.58 -10.78 -5.24
C ILE A 202 -13.97 -11.48 -6.54
N VAL A 203 -14.45 -12.72 -6.46
CA VAL A 203 -14.82 -13.52 -7.64
C VAL A 203 -16.03 -12.92 -8.36
N GLU A 204 -17.07 -12.52 -7.65
CA GLU A 204 -18.28 -11.88 -8.19
C GLU A 204 -17.95 -10.59 -8.97
N ARG A 205 -16.85 -9.90 -8.60
CA ARG A 205 -16.37 -8.70 -9.28
C ARG A 205 -15.30 -8.98 -10.33
N GLY A 206 -15.18 -10.24 -10.79
CA GLY A 206 -14.27 -10.65 -11.86
C GLY A 206 -12.80 -10.66 -11.47
N GLY A 207 -12.48 -10.62 -10.18
CA GLY A 207 -11.12 -10.74 -9.65
C GLY A 207 -10.75 -12.16 -9.27
N HIS A 208 -9.50 -12.32 -8.88
CA HIS A 208 -8.95 -13.55 -8.34
C HIS A 208 -8.37 -13.33 -6.96
N TYR A 209 -8.30 -14.39 -6.17
CA TYR A 209 -7.62 -14.37 -4.88
C TYR A 209 -6.50 -15.41 -4.79
N LEU A 210 -5.56 -15.18 -3.86
CA LEU A 210 -4.57 -16.16 -3.43
C LEU A 210 -4.38 -16.01 -1.92
N TRP A 211 -4.82 -17.01 -1.15
CA TRP A 211 -4.83 -17.00 0.31
C TRP A 211 -3.99 -18.11 0.92
N PRO A 212 -3.17 -17.82 1.96
CA PRO A 212 -2.68 -18.86 2.85
C PRO A 212 -3.81 -19.35 3.76
N VAL A 213 -3.85 -20.65 4.02
CA VAL A 213 -4.83 -21.28 4.91
C VAL A 213 -4.13 -21.76 6.16
N LYS A 214 -4.69 -21.44 7.31
CA LYS A 214 -4.21 -21.85 8.64
C LYS A 214 -5.38 -22.37 9.48
N GLU A 215 -5.15 -22.52 10.77
CA GLU A 215 -6.12 -23.05 11.75
C GLU A 215 -7.40 -22.19 11.90
N ASN A 216 -7.41 -20.94 11.37
CA ASN A 216 -8.64 -20.15 11.28
C ASN A 216 -9.69 -20.75 10.33
N GLN A 217 -9.28 -21.66 9.45
CA GLN A 217 -10.14 -22.46 8.57
C GLN A 217 -9.80 -23.95 8.75
N PRO A 218 -10.14 -24.58 9.90
CA PRO A 218 -9.56 -25.85 10.32
C PRO A 218 -9.89 -27.00 9.37
N ARG A 219 -11.14 -27.10 8.89
CA ARG A 219 -11.54 -28.17 7.95
C ARG A 219 -10.79 -28.06 6.62
N LEU A 220 -10.78 -26.87 6.04
CA LEU A 220 -10.07 -26.60 4.80
C LEU A 220 -8.56 -26.88 4.94
N TYR A 221 -7.97 -26.48 6.07
CA TYR A 221 -6.56 -26.72 6.37
C TYR A 221 -6.24 -28.22 6.45
N GLU A 222 -7.06 -28.99 7.17
CA GLU A 222 -6.90 -30.45 7.27
C GLU A 222 -7.06 -31.14 5.92
N ASP A 223 -8.06 -30.76 5.11
CA ASP A 223 -8.28 -31.36 3.79
C ASP A 223 -7.09 -31.12 2.85
N ILE A 224 -6.52 -29.90 2.85
CA ILE A 224 -5.32 -29.62 2.08
C ILE A 224 -4.12 -30.40 2.62
N GLN A 225 -3.95 -30.48 3.94
CA GLN A 225 -2.87 -31.29 4.54
C GLN A 225 -2.97 -32.75 4.16
N ARG A 226 -4.17 -33.34 4.21
CA ARG A 226 -4.42 -34.74 3.81
C ARG A 226 -4.09 -34.99 2.36
N LEU A 227 -4.48 -34.07 1.47
CA LEU A 227 -4.17 -34.17 0.04
C LEU A 227 -2.67 -34.23 -0.23
N PHE A 228 -1.88 -33.37 0.43
CA PHE A 228 -0.43 -33.31 0.25
C PHE A 228 0.37 -34.20 1.21
N ALA A 229 -0.30 -35.01 2.04
CA ALA A 229 0.39 -35.96 2.88
C ALA A 229 1.09 -37.06 2.02
N PRO A 230 2.26 -37.56 2.45
CA PRO A 230 2.90 -38.66 1.75
C PRO A 230 1.97 -39.87 1.68
N ASP A 231 1.77 -40.41 0.47
CA ASP A 231 1.03 -41.67 0.29
C ASP A 231 1.69 -42.76 1.11
N LYS A 232 0.92 -43.33 2.04
CA LYS A 232 1.25 -44.63 2.66
C LYS A 232 0.59 -45.68 1.79
N PRO A 233 1.36 -46.46 0.99
CA PRO A 233 0.78 -47.50 0.15
C PRO A 233 0.04 -48.47 1.04
N LYS A 234 -1.26 -48.63 0.80
CA LYS A 234 -2.06 -49.71 1.42
C LYS A 234 -1.94 -50.96 0.54
N PRO A 235 -1.57 -52.10 1.11
CA PRO A 235 -1.53 -53.36 0.35
C PRO A 235 -2.88 -53.62 -0.34
N GLY A 236 -2.87 -53.87 -1.64
CA GLY A 236 -4.08 -54.21 -2.43
C GLY A 236 -4.78 -53.01 -3.10
N PHE A 237 -4.34 -51.77 -2.87
CA PHE A 237 -4.87 -50.60 -3.58
C PHE A 237 -3.83 -50.04 -4.54
N GLY A 238 -4.26 -49.73 -5.77
CA GLY A 238 -3.40 -49.09 -6.77
C GLY A 238 -2.91 -47.71 -6.30
N LYS A 239 -1.89 -47.19 -7.00
CA LYS A 239 -1.35 -45.84 -6.74
C LYS A 239 -2.46 -44.81 -6.93
N ILE A 240 -2.67 -43.96 -5.93
CA ILE A 240 -3.61 -42.83 -6.07
C ILE A 240 -3.09 -41.93 -7.17
N THR A 241 -3.92 -41.68 -8.19
CA THR A 241 -3.57 -40.75 -9.25
C THR A 241 -3.65 -39.34 -8.71
N THR A 242 -2.51 -38.65 -8.58
CA THR A 242 -2.45 -37.26 -8.19
C THR A 242 -2.22 -36.39 -9.43
N ASP A 243 -2.80 -35.18 -9.38
CA ASP A 243 -2.66 -34.19 -10.44
C ASP A 243 -1.58 -33.13 -10.11
N PHE A 244 -0.65 -33.45 -9.22
CA PHE A 244 0.32 -32.50 -8.69
C PHE A 244 1.24 -31.93 -9.76
N LEU A 245 1.24 -30.58 -9.83
CA LEU A 245 2.24 -29.83 -10.56
C LEU A 245 3.17 -29.14 -9.55
N SER A 246 4.43 -28.97 -9.92
CA SER A 246 5.45 -28.43 -9.00
C SER A 246 6.32 -27.37 -9.66
N ALA A 247 6.82 -26.46 -8.85
CA ALA A 247 7.88 -25.52 -9.22
C ALA A 247 8.78 -25.25 -8.02
N SER A 248 10.02 -24.85 -8.29
CA SER A 248 10.94 -24.45 -7.23
C SER A 248 11.79 -23.26 -7.65
N LYS A 249 12.23 -22.47 -6.65
CA LYS A 249 13.15 -21.37 -6.82
C LYS A 249 14.14 -21.34 -5.66
N VAL A 250 15.42 -21.11 -6.00
CA VAL A 250 16.52 -21.00 -5.04
C VAL A 250 17.05 -19.57 -5.09
N ASN A 251 17.25 -18.97 -3.93
CA ASN A 251 17.90 -17.67 -3.79
C ASN A 251 19.03 -17.78 -2.77
N LEU A 252 20.14 -17.14 -3.06
CA LEU A 252 21.28 -16.98 -2.16
C LEU A 252 21.42 -15.50 -1.83
N GLY A 253 21.50 -15.15 -0.56
CA GLY A 253 21.70 -13.78 -0.10
C GLY A 253 21.97 -13.72 1.39
N HIS A 254 22.78 -12.76 1.82
CA HIS A 254 23.09 -12.52 3.24
C HIS A 254 23.55 -13.77 4.01
N GLY A 255 24.40 -14.61 3.39
CA GLY A 255 24.89 -15.85 3.99
C GLY A 255 23.82 -16.94 4.20
N ARG A 256 22.67 -16.83 3.52
CA ARG A 256 21.55 -17.76 3.63
C ARG A 256 21.11 -18.24 2.24
N LEU A 257 21.03 -19.55 2.09
CA LEU A 257 20.39 -20.20 0.94
C LEU A 257 18.92 -20.46 1.29
N GLU A 258 18.03 -19.97 0.46
CA GLU A 258 16.59 -20.20 0.59
C GLU A 258 16.08 -20.94 -0.64
N LYS A 259 15.57 -22.16 -0.42
CA LYS A 259 14.86 -22.94 -1.44
C LYS A 259 13.37 -22.89 -1.13
N ARG A 260 12.58 -22.44 -2.10
CA ARG A 260 11.12 -22.50 -2.08
C ARG A 260 10.65 -23.52 -3.09
N SER A 261 9.83 -24.45 -2.65
CA SER A 261 9.22 -25.48 -3.50
C SER A 261 7.70 -25.42 -3.31
N ILE A 262 6.96 -25.33 -4.39
CA ILE A 262 5.52 -25.30 -4.38
C ILE A 262 4.96 -26.50 -5.15
N GLN A 263 3.88 -27.06 -4.64
CA GLN A 263 3.02 -28.03 -5.34
C GLN A 263 1.62 -27.47 -5.40
N THR A 264 0.91 -27.66 -6.52
CA THR A 264 -0.48 -27.27 -6.70
C THR A 264 -1.31 -28.46 -7.16
N SER A 265 -2.59 -28.46 -6.81
CA SER A 265 -3.57 -29.49 -7.18
C SER A 265 -4.94 -28.86 -7.39
N SER A 266 -5.75 -29.45 -8.26
CA SER A 266 -7.17 -29.11 -8.44
C SER A 266 -8.14 -30.18 -7.90
N LEU A 267 -7.63 -31.26 -7.30
CA LEU A 267 -8.44 -32.39 -6.83
C LEU A 267 -9.46 -32.02 -5.74
N LEU A 268 -9.27 -30.92 -5.03
CA LEU A 268 -10.22 -30.47 -4.01
C LEU A 268 -11.30 -29.51 -4.54
N ASN A 269 -11.27 -29.13 -5.82
CA ASN A 269 -12.19 -28.12 -6.36
C ASN A 269 -13.66 -28.53 -6.24
N ASP A 270 -13.97 -29.80 -6.52
CA ASP A 270 -15.34 -30.33 -6.45
C ASP A 270 -15.71 -30.82 -5.05
N TYR A 271 -14.74 -30.93 -4.15
CA TYR A 271 -14.93 -31.45 -2.80
C TYR A 271 -15.10 -30.31 -1.77
N VAL A 272 -14.32 -29.24 -1.91
CA VAL A 272 -14.33 -28.12 -0.97
C VAL A 272 -15.32 -27.06 -1.45
N ASP A 273 -16.35 -26.82 -0.63
CA ASP A 273 -17.27 -25.71 -0.87
C ASP A 273 -16.61 -24.37 -0.50
N TRP A 274 -15.87 -23.80 -1.45
CA TRP A 274 -15.24 -22.49 -1.31
C TRP A 274 -15.45 -21.64 -2.57
N PRO A 275 -15.83 -20.35 -2.46
CA PRO A 275 -16.17 -19.50 -3.61
C PRO A 275 -15.07 -19.46 -4.67
N GLY A 276 -15.34 -20.00 -5.85
CA GLY A 276 -14.49 -19.92 -7.03
C GLY A 276 -13.12 -20.60 -6.88
N ILE A 277 -12.96 -21.59 -5.99
CA ILE A 277 -11.68 -22.30 -5.83
C ILE A 277 -11.22 -22.92 -7.16
N GLY A 278 -9.98 -22.64 -7.57
CA GLY A 278 -9.38 -23.17 -8.79
C GLY A 278 -8.20 -24.12 -8.54
N GLN A 279 -7.43 -23.87 -7.49
CA GLN A 279 -6.33 -24.71 -7.05
C GLN A 279 -6.09 -24.58 -5.55
N VAL A 280 -5.56 -25.64 -4.96
CA VAL A 280 -4.92 -25.64 -3.63
C VAL A 280 -3.41 -25.76 -3.78
N TYR A 281 -2.64 -25.28 -2.81
CA TYR A 281 -1.18 -25.39 -2.86
C TYR A 281 -0.56 -25.75 -1.52
N ARG A 282 0.64 -26.39 -1.58
CA ARG A 282 1.60 -26.56 -0.50
C ARG A 282 2.89 -25.88 -0.88
N LEU A 283 3.36 -24.92 -0.09
CA LEU A 283 4.60 -24.21 -0.24
C LEU A 283 5.56 -24.60 0.88
N GLU A 284 6.70 -25.14 0.53
CA GLU A 284 7.79 -25.42 1.46
C GLU A 284 8.91 -24.38 1.29
N ARG A 285 9.36 -23.83 2.41
CA ARG A 285 10.48 -22.91 2.47
C ARG A 285 11.59 -23.50 3.32
N LYS A 286 12.70 -23.90 2.68
CA LYS A 286 13.87 -24.43 3.36
C LYS A 286 14.96 -23.36 3.39
N PHE A 287 15.36 -23.00 4.59
CA PHE A 287 16.45 -22.06 4.85
C PHE A 287 17.69 -22.81 5.28
N SER A 288 18.86 -22.49 4.72
CA SER A 288 20.15 -23.03 5.11
C SER A 288 21.12 -21.86 5.31
N TRP A 289 21.57 -21.66 6.55
CA TRP A 289 22.54 -20.61 6.88
C TRP A 289 23.94 -21.14 6.66
N ILE A 290 24.76 -20.37 5.93
CA ILE A 290 26.10 -20.73 5.51
C ILE A 290 27.11 -19.82 6.21
N ARG A 291 28.10 -20.43 6.88
CA ARG A 291 29.25 -19.75 7.46
C ARG A 291 30.53 -20.48 7.03
N GLN A 292 31.51 -19.73 6.49
CA GLN A 292 32.78 -20.31 6.00
C GLN A 292 32.56 -21.47 5.00
N GLY A 293 31.59 -21.35 4.08
CA GLY A 293 31.27 -22.36 3.09
C GLY A 293 30.48 -23.59 3.61
N LYS A 294 30.17 -23.66 4.90
CA LYS A 294 29.47 -24.80 5.52
C LYS A 294 28.09 -24.38 6.02
N VAL A 295 27.09 -25.26 5.83
CA VAL A 295 25.76 -25.09 6.41
C VAL A 295 25.85 -25.40 7.89
N TYR A 296 25.49 -24.45 8.76
CA TYR A 296 25.50 -24.62 10.22
C TYR A 296 24.12 -24.66 10.84
N LYS A 297 23.09 -24.20 10.10
CA LYS A 297 21.70 -24.21 10.58
C LYS A 297 20.76 -24.42 9.40
N THR A 298 19.70 -25.18 9.61
CA THR A 298 18.60 -25.33 8.64
C THR A 298 17.26 -25.15 9.35
N SER A 299 16.25 -24.61 8.66
CA SER A 299 14.86 -24.67 9.05
C SER A 299 13.99 -24.94 7.84
N CYS A 300 12.82 -25.51 8.07
CA CYS A 300 11.82 -25.76 7.06
C CYS A 300 10.48 -25.26 7.57
N GLU A 301 9.77 -24.52 6.73
CA GLU A 301 8.44 -24.02 6.99
C GLU A 301 7.52 -24.49 5.87
N THR A 302 6.32 -24.96 6.23
CA THR A 302 5.28 -25.38 5.28
C THR A 302 4.08 -24.46 5.42
N GLU A 303 3.60 -23.97 4.29
CA GLU A 303 2.40 -23.16 4.17
C GLU A 303 1.43 -23.87 3.20
N TYR A 304 0.16 -23.91 3.54
CA TYR A 304 -0.91 -24.36 2.68
C TYR A 304 -1.78 -23.17 2.27
N GLY A 305 -2.46 -23.29 1.13
CA GLY A 305 -3.34 -22.23 0.70
C GLY A 305 -4.20 -22.60 -0.49
N ILE A 306 -5.01 -21.62 -0.90
CA ILE A 306 -6.00 -21.73 -1.96
C ILE A 306 -5.90 -20.54 -2.91
N THR A 307 -6.33 -20.74 -4.15
CA THR A 307 -6.49 -19.65 -5.13
C THR A 307 -7.68 -19.94 -6.03
N SER A 308 -8.31 -18.86 -6.53
CA SER A 308 -9.34 -18.96 -7.56
C SER A 308 -8.77 -19.06 -8.99
N LEU A 309 -7.46 -18.92 -9.15
CA LEU A 309 -6.81 -19.10 -10.45
C LEU A 309 -6.78 -20.59 -10.79
N CYS A 310 -7.38 -20.98 -11.92
CA CYS A 310 -7.27 -22.34 -12.42
C CYS A 310 -5.87 -22.61 -13.01
N ARG A 311 -5.59 -23.88 -13.38
CA ARG A 311 -4.27 -24.30 -13.90
C ARG A 311 -3.83 -23.55 -15.15
N ASP A 312 -4.77 -23.27 -16.04
CA ASP A 312 -4.49 -22.55 -17.28
C ASP A 312 -4.16 -21.09 -17.04
N GLN A 313 -4.69 -20.50 -15.97
CA GLN A 313 -4.44 -19.13 -15.56
C GLN A 313 -3.16 -18.99 -14.73
N ALA A 314 -2.80 -19.99 -13.94
CA ALA A 314 -1.63 -19.93 -13.06
C ALA A 314 -0.93 -21.28 -12.89
N SER A 315 0.26 -21.39 -13.49
CA SER A 315 1.20 -22.47 -13.19
C SER A 315 1.73 -22.37 -11.75
N PRO A 316 2.29 -23.44 -11.16
CA PRO A 316 2.90 -23.39 -9.82
C PRO A 316 3.94 -22.28 -9.67
N ALA A 317 4.73 -22.02 -10.70
CA ALA A 317 5.71 -20.94 -10.70
C ALA A 317 5.05 -19.55 -10.61
N LYS A 318 3.89 -19.35 -11.26
CA LYS A 318 3.11 -18.11 -11.14
C LYS A 318 2.52 -17.97 -9.74
N VAL A 319 1.94 -19.02 -9.17
CA VAL A 319 1.41 -19.02 -7.78
C VAL A 319 2.53 -18.67 -6.80
N LEU A 320 3.71 -19.31 -6.90
CA LEU A 320 4.87 -19.00 -6.07
C LEU A 320 5.32 -17.54 -6.20
N ARG A 321 5.32 -16.99 -7.41
CA ARG A 321 5.67 -15.59 -7.66
C ARG A 321 4.68 -14.64 -6.98
N ILE A 322 3.38 -14.87 -7.16
CA ILE A 322 2.32 -14.03 -6.57
C ILE A 322 2.41 -14.09 -5.04
N ARG A 323 2.58 -15.28 -4.45
CA ARG A 323 2.71 -15.42 -2.99
C ARG A 323 3.91 -14.66 -2.42
N ARG A 324 5.00 -14.58 -3.17
CA ARG A 324 6.16 -13.74 -2.80
C ARG A 324 5.88 -12.26 -2.92
N GLN A 325 5.11 -11.85 -3.91
CA GLN A 325 4.76 -10.45 -4.15
C GLN A 325 3.92 -9.87 -3.01
N HIS A 326 3.15 -10.68 -2.30
CA HIS A 326 2.44 -10.24 -1.10
C HIS A 326 3.34 -9.54 -0.08
N TRP A 327 4.58 -10.03 0.12
CA TRP A 327 5.54 -9.41 1.04
C TRP A 327 6.01 -8.01 0.64
N LEU A 328 5.71 -7.57 -0.56
CA LEU A 328 6.10 -6.23 -1.01
C LEU A 328 5.28 -5.12 -0.34
N ILE A 329 4.10 -5.42 0.21
CA ILE A 329 3.36 -4.45 1.04
C ILE A 329 4.15 -4.14 2.33
N GLU A 330 4.73 -5.15 2.97
CA GLU A 330 5.57 -4.96 4.16
C GLU A 330 6.82 -4.14 3.88
N THR A 331 7.57 -4.52 2.84
CA THR A 331 8.86 -3.86 2.54
C THR A 331 8.71 -2.57 1.74
N GLY A 332 7.69 -2.50 0.88
CA GLY A 332 7.42 -1.37 0.00
C GLY A 332 6.60 -0.26 0.65
N LEU A 333 5.73 -0.61 1.60
CA LEU A 333 4.83 0.35 2.25
C LEU A 333 5.12 0.48 3.75
N HIS A 334 4.84 -0.55 4.55
CA HIS A 334 4.89 -0.46 6.03
C HIS A 334 6.28 -0.12 6.55
N TYR A 335 7.32 -0.82 6.09
CA TYR A 335 8.70 -0.52 6.45
C TYR A 335 9.10 0.93 6.12
N ARG A 336 8.69 1.45 4.94
CA ARG A 336 9.02 2.83 4.56
C ARG A 336 8.29 3.85 5.42
N ARG A 337 7.04 3.59 5.77
CA ARG A 337 6.28 4.44 6.70
C ARG A 337 6.93 4.49 8.08
N ASP A 338 7.41 3.35 8.60
CA ASP A 338 8.03 3.28 9.92
C ASP A 338 9.46 3.81 9.95
N VAL A 339 10.28 3.41 8.98
CA VAL A 339 11.72 3.69 9.00
C VAL A 339 12.07 5.01 8.31
N THR A 340 11.41 5.31 7.16
CA THR A 340 11.75 6.51 6.40
C THR A 340 10.96 7.74 6.87
N PHE A 341 9.68 7.56 7.24
CA PHE A 341 8.83 8.67 7.68
C PHE A 341 8.63 8.72 9.18
N HIS A 342 9.19 7.77 9.94
CA HIS A 342 9.08 7.71 11.40
C HIS A 342 7.64 7.82 11.90
N GLU A 343 6.69 7.21 11.18
CA GLU A 343 5.25 7.36 11.43
C GLU A 343 4.87 7.01 12.87
N ASP A 344 5.42 5.92 13.41
CA ASP A 344 5.17 5.51 14.78
C ASP A 344 5.70 6.49 15.83
N ALA A 345 6.64 7.39 15.46
CA ALA A 345 7.22 8.40 16.34
C ALA A 345 6.53 9.78 16.27
N THR A 346 5.53 9.96 15.42
CA THR A 346 4.93 11.29 15.16
C THR A 346 4.03 11.80 16.25
N ARG A 347 3.56 10.97 17.19
CA ARG A 347 2.68 11.33 18.33
C ARG A 347 1.45 12.18 17.92
N MET A 348 0.85 11.89 16.78
CA MET A 348 -0.38 12.54 16.34
C MET A 348 -1.58 11.75 16.85
N THR A 349 -1.98 12.04 18.10
CA THR A 349 -2.95 11.22 18.86
C THR A 349 -4.39 11.76 18.82
N ILE A 350 -4.63 12.94 18.25
CA ILE A 350 -5.93 13.63 18.30
C ILE A 350 -6.68 13.42 16.98
N GLY A 351 -7.94 13.00 17.10
CA GLY A 351 -8.86 12.85 15.98
C GLY A 351 -8.34 11.94 14.86
N PRO A 352 -8.63 12.28 13.60
CA PRO A 352 -8.24 11.50 12.42
C PRO A 352 -6.77 11.70 12.00
N ALA A 353 -6.00 12.53 12.75
CA ALA A 353 -4.67 12.98 12.33
C ALA A 353 -3.72 11.86 11.92
N GLY A 354 -3.73 10.73 12.63
CA GLY A 354 -2.88 9.58 12.30
C GLY A 354 -3.25 8.93 10.97
N ARG A 355 -4.55 8.82 10.66
CA ARG A 355 -5.05 8.23 9.41
C ARG A 355 -4.80 9.16 8.23
N ILE A 356 -5.06 10.45 8.37
CA ILE A 356 -4.72 11.46 7.36
C ILE A 356 -3.21 11.46 7.08
N LEU A 357 -2.38 11.34 8.13
CA LEU A 357 -0.93 11.25 7.97
C LEU A 357 -0.51 10.01 7.18
N ALA A 358 -1.18 8.87 7.41
CA ALA A 358 -0.98 7.65 6.64
C ALA A 358 -1.26 7.86 5.15
N THR A 359 -2.37 8.52 4.82
CA THR A 359 -2.74 8.88 3.44
C THR A 359 -1.70 9.82 2.81
N VAL A 360 -1.23 10.82 3.55
CA VAL A 360 -0.15 11.71 3.09
C VAL A 360 1.12 10.91 2.79
N HIS A 361 1.54 10.00 3.67
CA HIS A 361 2.72 9.16 3.43
C HIS A 361 2.55 8.24 2.21
N ASN A 362 1.35 7.68 2.00
CA ASN A 362 1.04 6.87 0.83
C ASN A 362 1.20 7.67 -0.47
N LEU A 363 0.65 8.90 -0.52
CA LEU A 363 0.81 9.80 -1.66
C LEU A 363 2.27 10.20 -1.90
N ILE A 364 3.03 10.52 -0.85
CA ILE A 364 4.46 10.86 -0.95
C ILE A 364 5.25 9.67 -1.52
N LEU A 365 4.99 8.44 -1.07
CA LEU A 365 5.65 7.24 -1.60
C LEU A 365 5.32 7.04 -3.08
N SER A 366 4.06 7.24 -3.50
CA SER A 366 3.67 7.20 -4.92
C SER A 366 4.41 8.25 -5.75
N LEU A 367 4.51 9.49 -5.25
CA LEU A 367 5.25 10.56 -5.92
C LEU A 367 6.74 10.24 -6.08
N ILE A 368 7.38 9.75 -5.03
CA ILE A 368 8.79 9.33 -5.04
C ILE A 368 9.00 8.22 -6.08
N LYS A 369 8.09 7.23 -6.13
CA LYS A 369 8.14 6.15 -7.11
C LYS A 369 7.96 6.67 -8.54
N ARG A 370 7.01 7.58 -8.76
CA ARG A 370 6.78 8.24 -10.05
C ARG A 370 7.99 9.03 -10.53
N ALA A 371 8.73 9.63 -9.60
CA ALA A 371 10.01 10.29 -9.90
C ALA A 371 11.14 9.32 -10.28
N GLY A 372 10.90 7.99 -10.23
CA GLY A 372 11.87 6.94 -10.61
C GLY A 372 12.78 6.48 -9.47
N TYR A 373 12.55 6.92 -8.23
CA TYR A 373 13.38 6.51 -7.09
C TYR A 373 12.91 5.19 -6.49
N VAL A 374 13.84 4.26 -6.33
CA VAL A 374 13.63 3.01 -5.58
C VAL A 374 13.79 3.22 -4.08
N ASN A 375 14.72 4.09 -3.68
CA ASN A 375 15.04 4.39 -2.28
C ASN A 375 14.42 5.73 -1.87
N ALA A 376 13.40 5.69 -1.00
CA ALA A 376 12.68 6.87 -0.56
C ALA A 376 13.56 7.85 0.25
N ALA A 377 14.50 7.36 1.05
CA ALA A 377 15.41 8.21 1.79
C ALA A 377 16.40 8.96 0.86
N GLN A 378 16.83 8.30 -0.23
CA GLN A 378 17.67 8.94 -1.25
C GLN A 378 16.89 10.03 -1.98
N ALA A 379 15.63 9.75 -2.36
CA ALA A 379 14.77 10.73 -3.01
C ALA A 379 14.58 11.98 -2.15
N ARG A 380 14.30 11.79 -0.86
CA ARG A 380 14.09 12.90 0.09
C ARG A 380 15.34 13.79 0.24
N ARG A 381 16.55 13.21 0.25
CA ARG A 381 17.79 13.99 0.24
C ARG A 381 18.00 14.75 -1.06
N TYR A 382 17.59 14.18 -2.20
CA TYR A 382 17.64 14.89 -3.48
C TYR A 382 16.70 16.09 -3.49
N PHE A 383 15.45 15.90 -3.08
CA PHE A 383 14.45 16.98 -3.07
C PHE A 383 14.77 18.08 -2.03
N GLU A 384 15.50 17.78 -0.97
CA GLU A 384 15.97 18.80 -0.02
C GLU A 384 16.87 19.85 -0.68
N GLY A 385 17.66 19.44 -1.68
CA GLY A 385 18.48 20.35 -2.50
C GLY A 385 17.82 20.82 -3.80
N HIS A 386 16.59 20.35 -4.11
CA HIS A 386 15.93 20.64 -5.38
C HIS A 386 14.41 20.79 -5.15
N ILE A 387 14.01 21.87 -4.50
CA ILE A 387 12.60 22.12 -4.13
C ILE A 387 11.73 22.32 -5.37
N ASP A 388 12.28 22.92 -6.41
CA ASP A 388 11.65 23.08 -7.73
C ASP A 388 11.27 21.76 -8.36
N ALA A 389 12.13 20.73 -8.25
CA ALA A 389 11.82 19.37 -8.70
C ALA A 389 10.70 18.73 -7.87
N ALA A 390 10.70 18.91 -6.54
CA ALA A 390 9.61 18.48 -5.68
C ALA A 390 8.29 19.21 -6.01
N PHE A 391 8.34 20.50 -6.26
CA PHE A 391 7.19 21.29 -6.67
C PHE A 391 6.61 20.80 -8.01
N SER A 392 7.47 20.53 -8.99
CA SER A 392 7.06 19.98 -10.27
C SER A 392 6.34 18.62 -10.15
N LEU A 393 6.73 17.76 -9.20
CA LEU A 393 6.02 16.50 -8.95
C LEU A 393 4.58 16.68 -8.46
N LEU A 394 4.31 17.80 -7.78
CA LEU A 394 2.99 18.10 -7.25
C LEU A 394 2.11 18.84 -8.26
N THR A 395 2.71 19.62 -9.14
CA THR A 395 1.98 20.50 -10.09
C THR A 395 1.88 19.94 -11.50
N MET A 396 2.72 18.95 -11.86
CA MET A 396 2.77 18.41 -13.21
C MET A 396 2.50 16.89 -13.22
N VAL A 397 1.81 16.44 -14.25
CA VAL A 397 1.68 15.02 -14.58
C VAL A 397 2.79 14.68 -15.56
N LYS A 398 3.56 13.62 -15.26
CA LYS A 398 4.61 13.16 -16.18
C LYS A 398 3.93 12.83 -17.51
N SER A 399 4.29 13.50 -18.61
CA SER A 399 3.78 13.17 -19.93
C SER A 399 4.06 11.68 -20.18
N ARG A 400 3.01 10.92 -20.51
CA ARG A 400 3.15 9.55 -21.03
C ARG A 400 3.92 9.66 -22.35
N SER A 401 5.22 9.39 -22.29
CA SER A 401 6.06 9.19 -23.49
C SER A 401 5.80 7.82 -24.07
#